data_5b87cf8dbad4dd3b494ca5bca70916f6
#
_entry.id   5b87cf8dbad4dd3b494ca5bca70916f6
#
_cell.length_a   1.000
_cell.length_b   1.000
_cell.length_c   1.000
_cell.angle_alpha   90.00
_cell.angle_beta   90.00
_cell.angle_gamma   90.00
#
_symmetry.space_group_name_H-M   'P 1'
#
loop_
_entity.id
_entity.type
_entity.pdbx_description
1 polymer ?
#
loop_
_entity_poly.entity_id
_entity_poly.type
_entity_poly.pdbx_seq_one_letter_code
_entity_poly.pdbx_strand_id
1 'polypeptide(L)'
;TEMFGIKYPIICGAMMWLCKPPLCAAVSNAGGMGNLTAGNYTTEEEFRGAIRETRRLTDKPFMVNITLLPSIRLTPDHYRMYFKVCAEERVSGIEFSGTPVDKAAGMAAIEGLKKAGVRLFHKVGSVRHAVHAEKVGYDGIYAAGIEEGGHPLNDDVTSMVLVPRIAES
;
A
#
# COMPACT_ATOMS: atom_id res chain seq x y z
N THR A 1 15.42 2.07 -4.04
CA THR A 1 16.03 2.20 -2.70
C THR A 1 16.05 3.63 -2.21
N GLU A 2 16.46 4.60 -3.02
CA GLU A 2 16.59 6.02 -2.64
C GLU A 2 15.30 6.64 -2.12
N MET A 3 14.17 6.37 -2.78
CA MET A 3 12.85 6.93 -2.43
C MET A 3 12.48 6.70 -0.95
N PHE A 4 12.86 5.57 -0.37
CA PHE A 4 12.52 5.18 1.01
C PHE A 4 13.73 5.03 1.93
N GLY A 5 14.95 5.13 1.42
CA GLY A 5 16.17 4.87 2.20
C GLY A 5 16.36 3.42 2.62
N ILE A 6 15.82 2.47 1.84
CA ILE A 6 16.00 1.02 2.09
C ILE A 6 17.25 0.48 1.41
N LYS A 7 17.85 -0.55 2.00
CA LYS A 7 19.10 -1.14 1.49
C LYS A 7 18.87 -1.96 0.22
N TYR A 8 17.82 -2.76 0.20
CA TYR A 8 17.50 -3.67 -0.90
C TYR A 8 16.20 -3.23 -1.58
N PRO A 9 16.07 -3.32 -2.92
CA PRO A 9 14.85 -2.98 -3.64
C PRO A 9 13.81 -4.12 -3.51
N ILE A 10 13.48 -4.47 -2.27
CA ILE A 10 12.56 -5.55 -1.94
C ILE A 10 11.50 -5.00 -1.00
N ILE A 11 10.23 -5.17 -1.38
CA ILE A 11 9.09 -4.79 -0.58
C ILE A 11 8.31 -6.07 -0.24
N CYS A 12 7.95 -6.25 1.04
CA CYS A 12 7.13 -7.37 1.45
C CYS A 12 5.71 -7.19 0.92
N GLY A 13 5.20 -8.17 0.19
CA GLY A 13 3.79 -8.20 -0.20
C GLY A 13 2.89 -8.27 1.03
N ALA A 14 1.79 -7.53 1.01
CA ALA A 14 0.86 -7.51 2.13
C ALA A 14 0.09 -8.84 2.22
N MET A 15 0.04 -9.41 3.39
CA MET A 15 -0.64 -10.67 3.68
C MET A 15 -1.55 -10.50 4.89
N MET A 16 -2.87 -10.74 4.68
CA MET A 16 -3.85 -10.72 5.76
C MET A 16 -3.42 -11.70 6.87
N TRP A 17 -3.54 -11.27 8.12
CA TRP A 17 -3.18 -12.00 9.34
C TRP A 17 -1.69 -12.25 9.59
N LEU A 18 -0.84 -12.21 8.55
CA LEU A 18 0.61 -12.44 8.67
C LEU A 18 1.39 -11.13 8.80
N CYS A 19 1.09 -10.13 7.96
CA CYS A 19 1.78 -8.84 7.98
C CYS A 19 1.29 -7.96 9.14
N LYS A 20 1.71 -8.35 10.34
CA LYS A 20 1.55 -7.66 11.62
C LYS A 20 2.88 -7.01 12.02
N PRO A 21 2.93 -6.23 13.12
CA PRO A 21 4.12 -5.50 13.53
C PRO A 21 5.42 -6.32 13.56
N PRO A 22 5.47 -7.56 14.08
CA PRO A 22 6.73 -8.32 14.12
C PRO A 22 7.29 -8.64 12.74
N LEU A 23 6.47 -9.13 11.79
CA LEU A 23 6.93 -9.43 10.45
C LEU A 23 7.30 -8.15 9.68
N CYS A 24 6.47 -7.13 9.78
CA CYS A 24 6.72 -5.83 9.15
C CYS A 24 8.09 -5.26 9.59
N ALA A 25 8.33 -5.22 10.89
CA ALA A 25 9.60 -4.75 11.45
C ALA A 25 10.80 -5.64 11.06
N ALA A 26 10.62 -6.96 11.07
CA ALA A 26 11.70 -7.89 10.69
C ALA A 26 12.18 -7.66 9.25
N VAL A 27 11.25 -7.48 8.29
CA VAL A 27 11.59 -7.17 6.90
C VAL A 27 12.33 -5.82 6.79
N SER A 28 11.84 -4.79 7.50
CA SER A 28 12.49 -3.47 7.52
C SER A 28 13.89 -3.54 8.12
N ASN A 29 14.07 -4.25 9.22
CA ASN A 29 15.37 -4.45 9.87
C ASN A 29 16.36 -5.24 8.99
N ALA A 30 15.84 -6.13 8.14
CA ALA A 30 16.67 -6.84 7.15
C ALA A 30 17.10 -5.95 5.97
N GLY A 31 16.59 -4.72 5.88
CA GLY A 31 16.96 -3.74 4.84
C GLY A 31 16.01 -3.68 3.65
N GLY A 32 14.90 -4.40 3.68
CA GLY A 32 13.78 -4.26 2.76
C GLY A 32 12.75 -3.23 3.24
N MET A 33 11.56 -3.26 2.64
CA MET A 33 10.39 -2.48 3.07
C MET A 33 9.34 -3.42 3.67
N GLY A 34 9.14 -3.35 4.97
CA GLY A 34 8.03 -4.03 5.63
C GLY A 34 6.68 -3.42 5.24
N ASN A 35 5.63 -4.22 5.26
CA ASN A 35 4.30 -3.78 4.87
C ASN A 35 3.25 -4.26 5.90
N LEU A 36 2.64 -3.33 6.63
CA LEU A 36 1.65 -3.61 7.66
C LEU A 36 0.25 -3.66 7.03
N THR A 37 -0.48 -4.76 7.18
CA THR A 37 -1.82 -4.89 6.60
C THR A 37 -2.89 -4.24 7.49
N ALA A 38 -3.44 -3.09 7.07
CA ALA A 38 -4.46 -2.34 7.81
C ALA A 38 -5.75 -3.18 8.02
N GLY A 39 -6.13 -3.99 7.04
CA GLY A 39 -7.31 -4.85 7.11
C GLY A 39 -7.34 -5.85 8.27
N ASN A 40 -6.26 -6.03 9.01
CA ASN A 40 -6.25 -6.84 10.24
C ASN A 40 -6.96 -6.17 11.42
N TYR A 41 -7.16 -4.86 11.38
CA TYR A 41 -7.64 -4.05 12.49
C TYR A 41 -8.96 -3.37 12.14
N THR A 42 -9.91 -3.36 13.06
CA THR A 42 -11.25 -2.79 12.82
C THR A 42 -11.52 -1.54 13.65
N THR A 43 -10.65 -1.22 14.59
CA THR A 43 -10.75 0.00 15.38
C THR A 43 -9.54 0.91 15.18
N GLU A 44 -9.74 2.21 15.40
CA GLU A 44 -8.66 3.20 15.33
C GLU A 44 -7.54 2.90 16.34
N GLU A 45 -7.91 2.50 17.55
CA GLU A 45 -6.97 2.20 18.63
C GLU A 45 -6.06 1.02 18.26
N GLU A 46 -6.64 -0.09 17.80
CA GLU A 46 -5.88 -1.26 17.36
C GLU A 46 -4.92 -0.96 16.22
N PHE A 47 -5.42 -0.25 15.19
CA PHE A 47 -4.59 0.06 14.02
C PHE A 47 -3.46 1.03 14.36
N ARG A 48 -3.75 2.08 15.11
CA ARG A 48 -2.75 3.03 15.60
C ARG A 48 -1.73 2.35 16.53
N GLY A 49 -2.22 1.48 17.40
CA GLY A 49 -1.38 0.63 18.26
C GLY A 49 -0.41 -0.23 17.47
N ALA A 50 -0.87 -0.85 16.37
CA ALA A 50 -0.03 -1.66 15.49
C ALA A 50 1.05 -0.83 14.77
N ILE A 51 0.74 0.38 14.29
CA ILE A 51 1.74 1.28 13.70
C ILE A 51 2.81 1.64 14.75
N ARG A 52 2.40 2.02 15.94
CA ARG A 52 3.31 2.39 17.04
C ARG A 52 4.14 1.20 17.53
N GLU A 53 3.54 0.03 17.58
CA GLU A 53 4.25 -1.23 17.86
C GLU A 53 5.34 -1.49 16.83
N THR A 54 5.01 -1.36 15.53
CA THR A 54 5.99 -1.51 14.45
C THR A 54 7.16 -0.55 14.65
N ARG A 55 6.91 0.73 15.01
CA ARG A 55 7.96 1.71 15.30
C ARG A 55 8.80 1.39 16.53
N ARG A 56 8.25 0.68 17.51
CA ARG A 56 9.06 0.21 18.66
C ARG A 56 10.02 -0.92 18.28
N LEU A 57 9.65 -1.72 17.26
CA LEU A 57 10.42 -2.87 16.78
C LEU A 57 11.45 -2.51 15.70
N THR A 58 11.32 -1.35 15.05
CA THR A 58 12.25 -0.89 13.99
C THR A 58 12.31 0.63 13.92
N ASP A 59 13.52 1.15 13.68
CA ASP A 59 13.78 2.54 13.28
C ASP A 59 13.77 2.74 11.77
N LYS A 60 13.57 1.68 11.00
CA LYS A 60 13.57 1.67 9.54
C LYS A 60 12.18 2.01 8.98
N PRO A 61 12.11 2.51 7.72
CA PRO A 61 10.84 2.78 7.07
C PRO A 61 10.02 1.50 6.87
N PHE A 62 8.70 1.66 6.93
CA PHE A 62 7.73 0.62 6.55
C PHE A 62 6.50 1.26 5.90
N MET A 63 5.77 0.47 5.16
CA MET A 63 4.52 0.85 4.49
C MET A 63 3.31 0.26 5.20
N VAL A 64 2.15 0.76 4.83
CA VAL A 64 0.84 0.21 5.20
C VAL A 64 0.12 -0.23 3.92
N ASN A 65 -0.45 -1.43 3.92
CA ASN A 65 -1.34 -1.86 2.85
C ASN A 65 -2.80 -1.58 3.22
N ILE A 66 -3.53 -1.00 2.26
CA ILE A 66 -4.97 -0.78 2.35
C ILE A 66 -5.62 -1.36 1.08
N THR A 67 -6.41 -2.42 1.24
CA THR A 67 -7.12 -3.07 0.14
C THR A 67 -8.55 -2.56 0.07
N LEU A 68 -8.87 -1.80 -0.99
CA LEU A 68 -10.18 -1.18 -1.23
C LEU A 68 -11.05 -2.11 -2.11
N LEU A 69 -11.55 -3.18 -1.52
CA LEU A 69 -12.45 -4.12 -2.18
C LEU A 69 -13.77 -4.22 -1.41
N PRO A 70 -14.87 -4.58 -2.09
CA PRO A 70 -16.11 -4.91 -1.40
C PRO A 70 -15.87 -5.95 -0.30
N SER A 71 -16.29 -5.65 0.91
CA SER A 71 -16.06 -6.50 2.07
C SER A 71 -17.26 -6.47 3.00
N ILE A 72 -17.60 -7.64 3.57
CA ILE A 72 -18.60 -7.72 4.63
C ILE A 72 -18.08 -7.16 5.95
N ARG A 73 -16.75 -7.21 6.15
CA ARG A 73 -16.09 -6.81 7.40
C ARG A 73 -15.65 -5.34 7.42
N LEU A 74 -15.21 -4.83 6.29
CA LEU A 74 -14.67 -3.47 6.17
C LEU A 74 -15.66 -2.57 5.43
N THR A 75 -16.01 -1.46 6.06
CA THR A 75 -16.93 -0.45 5.53
C THR A 75 -16.16 0.79 5.06
N PRO A 76 -16.79 1.75 4.34
CA PRO A 76 -16.18 3.02 4.01
C PRO A 76 -15.64 3.80 5.23
N ASP A 77 -16.24 3.64 6.42
CA ASP A 77 -15.74 4.26 7.64
C ASP A 77 -14.39 3.72 8.10
N HIS A 78 -14.16 2.42 7.94
CA HIS A 78 -12.86 1.82 8.20
C HIS A 78 -11.79 2.41 7.27
N TYR A 79 -12.09 2.60 5.98
CA TYR A 79 -11.14 3.19 5.05
C TYR A 79 -10.82 4.65 5.41
N ARG A 80 -11.83 5.45 5.78
CA ARG A 80 -11.63 6.82 6.27
C ARG A 80 -10.74 6.85 7.52
N MET A 81 -10.98 5.93 8.45
CA MET A 81 -10.17 5.77 9.66
C MET A 81 -8.72 5.39 9.32
N TYR A 82 -8.48 4.44 8.40
CA TYR A 82 -7.13 4.08 7.99
C TYR A 82 -6.39 5.28 7.38
N PHE A 83 -7.03 6.05 6.50
CA PHE A 83 -6.40 7.23 5.89
C PHE A 83 -6.04 8.27 6.95
N LYS A 84 -6.97 8.57 7.85
CA LYS A 84 -6.75 9.49 8.99
C LYS A 84 -5.53 9.05 9.80
N VAL A 85 -5.51 7.81 10.26
CA VAL A 85 -4.43 7.28 11.11
C VAL A 85 -3.09 7.29 10.36
N CYS A 86 -3.05 6.87 9.10
CA CYS A 86 -1.82 6.90 8.30
C CYS A 86 -1.27 8.32 8.14
N ALA A 87 -2.15 9.32 7.92
CA ALA A 87 -1.75 10.71 7.83
C ALA A 87 -1.22 11.26 9.16
N GLU A 88 -1.93 11.03 10.26
CA GLU A 88 -1.55 11.49 11.59
C GLU A 88 -0.26 10.84 12.09
N GLU A 89 -0.10 9.54 11.86
CA GLU A 89 1.10 8.79 12.19
C GLU A 89 2.22 8.98 11.15
N ARG A 90 2.00 9.67 10.04
CA ARG A 90 2.99 9.94 8.99
C ARG A 90 3.76 8.68 8.58
N VAL A 91 3.03 7.63 8.16
CA VAL A 91 3.67 6.41 7.66
C VAL A 91 4.48 6.71 6.40
N SER A 92 5.53 5.94 6.14
CA SER A 92 6.44 6.20 5.00
C SER A 92 5.74 6.11 3.64
N GLY A 93 4.71 5.26 3.55
CA GLY A 93 3.91 5.12 2.35
C GLY A 93 2.72 4.20 2.56
N ILE A 94 1.81 4.23 1.61
CA ILE A 94 0.64 3.34 1.55
C ILE A 94 0.63 2.63 0.20
N GLU A 95 0.48 1.32 0.25
CA GLU A 95 0.15 0.48 -0.90
C GLU A 95 -1.36 0.29 -0.96
N PHE A 96 -1.97 0.76 -2.03
CA PHE A 96 -3.38 0.54 -2.31
C PHE A 96 -3.58 -0.61 -3.29
N SER A 97 -4.53 -1.48 -2.99
CA SER A 97 -5.01 -2.54 -3.89
C SER A 97 -6.51 -2.42 -4.09
N GLY A 98 -7.02 -2.91 -5.21
CA GLY A 98 -8.45 -2.88 -5.55
C GLY A 98 -8.89 -1.57 -6.19
N THR A 99 -10.01 -0.99 -5.74
CA THR A 99 -10.55 0.24 -6.32
C THR A 99 -9.61 1.42 -6.07
N PRO A 100 -9.26 2.22 -7.11
CA PRO A 100 -8.43 3.42 -6.92
C PRO A 100 -9.05 4.38 -5.90
N VAL A 101 -8.20 5.03 -5.09
CA VAL A 101 -8.65 5.91 -3.99
C VAL A 101 -9.49 7.08 -4.48
N ASP A 102 -9.16 7.68 -5.63
CA ASP A 102 -9.93 8.76 -6.25
C ASP A 102 -11.38 8.35 -6.55
N LYS A 103 -11.60 7.07 -6.89
CA LYS A 103 -12.94 6.50 -7.11
C LYS A 103 -13.64 6.08 -5.81
N ALA A 104 -12.88 5.55 -4.85
CA ALA A 104 -13.44 5.04 -3.59
C ALA A 104 -13.70 6.13 -2.55
N ALA A 105 -12.85 7.17 -2.49
CA ALA A 105 -12.85 8.19 -1.44
C ALA A 105 -12.67 9.64 -1.95
N GLY A 106 -12.46 9.82 -3.25
CA GLY A 106 -12.27 11.13 -3.88
C GLY A 106 -10.84 11.67 -3.79
N MET A 107 -10.56 12.69 -4.59
CA MET A 107 -9.24 13.32 -4.67
C MET A 107 -8.78 13.95 -3.35
N ALA A 108 -9.70 14.48 -2.55
CA ALA A 108 -9.38 15.08 -1.25
C ALA A 108 -8.66 14.11 -0.29
N ALA A 109 -8.96 12.80 -0.38
CA ALA A 109 -8.27 11.79 0.42
C ALA A 109 -6.79 11.65 0.00
N ILE A 110 -6.52 11.65 -1.30
CA ILE A 110 -5.17 11.60 -1.87
C ILE A 110 -4.38 12.85 -1.45
N GLU A 111 -4.95 14.03 -1.65
CA GLU A 111 -4.33 15.30 -1.29
C GLU A 111 -4.01 15.39 0.21
N GLY A 112 -4.93 14.92 1.06
CA GLY A 112 -4.74 14.88 2.51
C GLY A 112 -3.55 14.00 2.93
N LEU A 113 -3.44 12.81 2.35
CA LEU A 113 -2.33 11.90 2.60
C LEU A 113 -1.00 12.47 2.10
N LYS A 114 -0.96 13.01 0.89
CA LYS A 114 0.24 13.64 0.32
C LYS A 114 0.68 14.87 1.14
N LYS A 115 -0.25 15.70 1.60
CA LYS A 115 0.04 16.84 2.49
C LYS A 115 0.65 16.40 3.82
N ALA A 116 0.29 15.22 4.31
CA ALA A 116 0.91 14.62 5.48
C ALA A 116 2.32 14.01 5.21
N GLY A 117 2.79 14.02 3.96
CA GLY A 117 4.07 13.46 3.56
C GLY A 117 4.06 11.96 3.30
N VAL A 118 2.87 11.36 3.21
CA VAL A 118 2.71 9.93 2.92
C VAL A 118 2.85 9.67 1.43
N ARG A 119 3.71 8.75 1.03
CA ARG A 119 3.85 8.32 -0.37
C ARG A 119 2.76 7.31 -0.73
N LEU A 120 2.21 7.44 -1.93
CA LEU A 120 1.07 6.64 -2.36
C LEU A 120 1.44 5.75 -3.54
N PHE A 121 1.14 4.47 -3.41
CA PHE A 121 1.35 3.46 -4.44
C PHE A 121 0.04 2.74 -4.76
N HIS A 122 -0.14 2.36 -6.01
CA HIS A 122 -1.33 1.61 -6.41
C HIS A 122 -0.95 0.34 -7.16
N LYS A 123 -1.61 -0.78 -6.84
CA LYS A 123 -1.47 -2.05 -7.56
C LYS A 123 -2.27 -2.00 -8.86
N VAL A 124 -1.62 -2.23 -9.99
CA VAL A 124 -2.20 -2.14 -11.33
C VAL A 124 -1.91 -3.40 -12.14
N GLY A 125 -2.87 -3.85 -12.94
CA GLY A 125 -2.74 -5.01 -13.84
C GLY A 125 -2.76 -4.65 -15.32
N SER A 126 -2.85 -3.37 -15.67
CA SER A 126 -2.88 -2.93 -17.06
C SER A 126 -2.22 -1.58 -17.26
N VAL A 127 -1.77 -1.30 -18.47
CA VAL A 127 -1.24 0.02 -18.89
C VAL A 127 -2.25 1.12 -18.61
N ARG A 128 -3.54 0.90 -18.90
CA ARG A 128 -4.60 1.88 -18.65
C ARG A 128 -4.68 2.25 -17.16
N HIS A 129 -4.55 1.28 -16.26
CA HIS A 129 -4.57 1.54 -14.83
C HIS A 129 -3.30 2.26 -14.36
N ALA A 130 -2.14 1.96 -14.95
CA ALA A 130 -0.89 2.65 -14.67
C ALA A 130 -0.96 4.13 -15.07
N VAL A 131 -1.40 4.43 -16.29
CA VAL A 131 -1.60 5.80 -16.78
C VAL A 131 -2.63 6.55 -15.93
N HIS A 132 -3.70 5.88 -15.47
CA HIS A 132 -4.65 6.49 -14.55
C HIS A 132 -3.99 6.84 -13.22
N ALA A 133 -3.22 5.93 -12.63
CA ALA A 133 -2.51 6.17 -11.37
C ALA A 133 -1.54 7.35 -11.48
N GLU A 134 -0.80 7.46 -12.57
CA GLU A 134 0.07 8.61 -12.84
C GLU A 134 -0.72 9.93 -12.88
N LYS A 135 -1.82 9.99 -13.64
CA LYS A 135 -2.70 11.18 -13.74
C LYS A 135 -3.30 11.59 -12.40
N VAL A 136 -3.62 10.64 -11.55
CA VAL A 136 -4.14 10.88 -10.19
C VAL A 136 -3.03 11.37 -9.26
N GLY A 137 -1.75 11.14 -9.62
CA GLY A 137 -0.58 11.61 -8.89
C GLY A 137 -0.11 10.65 -7.81
N TYR A 138 -0.26 9.33 -8.01
CA TYR A 138 0.45 8.35 -7.18
C TYR A 138 1.96 8.49 -7.37
N ASP A 139 2.73 8.21 -6.30
CA ASP A 139 4.20 8.30 -6.33
C ASP A 139 4.85 7.08 -7.00
N GLY A 140 4.07 6.01 -7.19
CA GLY A 140 4.51 4.81 -7.89
C GLY A 140 3.39 3.78 -8.02
N ILE A 141 3.70 2.69 -8.71
CA ILE A 141 2.77 1.59 -8.94
C ILE A 141 3.43 0.24 -8.62
N TYR A 142 2.58 -0.75 -8.36
CA TYR A 142 2.94 -2.17 -8.34
C TYR A 142 2.33 -2.82 -9.58
N ALA A 143 3.15 -3.11 -10.58
CA ALA A 143 2.71 -3.84 -11.77
C ALA A 143 2.52 -5.33 -11.42
N ALA A 144 1.27 -5.75 -11.31
CA ALA A 144 0.89 -7.09 -10.89
C ALA A 144 0.54 -7.94 -12.10
N GLY A 145 1.39 -8.90 -12.43
CA GLY A 145 1.09 -9.91 -13.44
C GLY A 145 0.20 -11.03 -12.91
N ILE A 146 -0.26 -11.93 -13.79
CA ILE A 146 -1.09 -13.08 -13.43
C ILE A 146 -0.40 -14.02 -12.43
N GLU A 147 0.92 -13.95 -12.32
CA GLU A 147 1.72 -14.77 -11.41
C GLU A 147 1.61 -14.34 -9.95
N GLU A 148 0.98 -13.18 -9.66
CA GLU A 148 0.88 -12.69 -8.29
C GLU A 148 0.09 -13.62 -7.38
N GLY A 149 0.50 -13.71 -6.13
CA GLY A 149 -0.25 -14.42 -5.10
C GLY A 149 -1.37 -13.55 -4.51
N GLY A 150 -2.45 -14.18 -4.04
CA GLY A 150 -3.54 -13.52 -3.33
C GLY A 150 -4.71 -13.15 -4.23
N HIS A 151 -4.97 -11.87 -4.46
CA HIS A 151 -6.06 -11.39 -5.31
C HIS A 151 -5.51 -10.97 -6.68
N PRO A 152 -5.53 -11.85 -7.70
CA PRO A 152 -5.11 -11.48 -9.04
C PRO A 152 -6.05 -10.42 -9.61
N LEU A 153 -5.54 -9.63 -10.54
CA LEU A 153 -6.33 -8.67 -11.30
C LEU A 153 -7.03 -9.37 -12.47
N ASN A 154 -7.97 -8.67 -13.11
CA ASN A 154 -8.81 -9.28 -14.14
C ASN A 154 -8.10 -9.50 -15.49
N ASP A 155 -6.91 -8.95 -15.67
CA ASP A 155 -6.16 -9.05 -16.91
C ASP A 155 -5.16 -10.22 -16.81
N ASP A 156 -5.29 -11.23 -17.68
CA ASP A 156 -4.42 -12.40 -17.73
C ASP A 156 -3.10 -12.09 -18.47
N VAL A 157 -2.34 -11.13 -17.92
CA VAL A 157 -1.07 -10.68 -18.50
C VAL A 157 0.07 -11.00 -17.54
N THR A 158 1.15 -11.61 -18.05
CA THR A 158 2.33 -11.89 -17.24
C THR A 158 3.11 -10.60 -16.93
N SER A 159 3.82 -10.59 -15.82
CA SER A 159 4.69 -9.47 -15.44
C SER A 159 5.77 -9.18 -16.50
N MET A 160 6.26 -10.21 -17.19
CA MET A 160 7.24 -10.09 -18.29
C MET A 160 6.72 -9.28 -19.47
N VAL A 161 5.41 -9.24 -19.69
CA VAL A 161 4.78 -8.44 -20.73
C VAL A 161 4.28 -7.10 -20.18
N LEU A 162 3.66 -7.13 -19.00
CA LEU A 162 3.04 -5.94 -18.40
C LEU A 162 4.05 -4.85 -18.05
N VAL A 163 5.17 -5.21 -17.40
CA VAL A 163 6.15 -4.23 -16.90
C VAL A 163 6.76 -3.41 -18.04
N PRO A 164 7.33 -4.00 -19.11
CA PRO A 164 7.87 -3.20 -20.21
C PRO A 164 6.79 -2.35 -20.91
N ARG A 165 5.57 -2.87 -21.07
CA ARG A 165 4.47 -2.10 -21.68
C ARG A 165 4.04 -0.89 -20.87
N ILE A 166 4.08 -0.99 -19.54
CA ILE A 166 3.83 0.15 -18.65
C ILE A 166 4.98 1.16 -18.75
N ALA A 167 6.23 0.67 -18.78
CA ALA A 167 7.40 1.54 -18.84
C ALA A 167 7.52 2.35 -20.15
N GLU A 168 6.90 1.86 -21.22
CA GLU A 168 6.85 2.52 -22.55
C GLU A 168 5.67 3.52 -22.68
N SER A 169 4.72 3.55 -21.76
CA SER A 169 3.50 4.35 -21.85
C SER A 169 3.62 5.68 -21.11
#